data_cc84b5f81d3a549e22fb7bb8bc8b7ae6
#
_entry.id   cc84b5f81d3a549e22fb7bb8bc8b7ae6
#
_cell.length_a   1.000
_cell.length_b   1.000
_cell.length_c   1.000
_cell.angle_alpha   90.00
_cell.angle_beta   90.00
_cell.angle_gamma   90.00
#
_symmetry.space_group_name_H-M   'P 1'
#
loop_
_entity.id
_entity.type
_entity.pdbx_description
1 polymer ?
#
loop_
_entity_poly.entity_id
_entity_poly.type
_entity_poly.pdbx_seq_one_letter_code
_entity_poly.pdbx_strand_id
1 'polypeptide(L)'
;MKESIATKGFLGIVAGVFSYLAGCLNEIVIILAILVIMDYILGIAAVFMQNKQFDGNLALKGAFKKALYAFVIVLGYMGDYLIIYMAEGFGVVIPVKAILGIAVTLYLIGTEGFSICRNLILVGVPVPEWFGKFFGLVKDHSGKFVTVPEKDDDNESDK
;
A
#
# COMPACT_ATOMS: atom_id res chain seq x y z
N MET A 1 -32.40 28.56 -5.70
CA MET A 1 -32.67 27.36 -6.53
C MET A 1 -31.44 26.82 -7.21
N LYS A 2 -30.52 27.65 -7.78
CA LYS A 2 -29.25 27.19 -8.40
C LYS A 2 -28.26 26.55 -7.41
N GLU A 3 -28.11 27.06 -6.19
CA GLU A 3 -27.26 26.47 -5.15
C GLU A 3 -27.69 25.06 -4.74
N SER A 4 -28.98 24.79 -4.67
CA SER A 4 -29.51 23.46 -4.35
C SER A 4 -29.17 22.40 -5.42
N ILE A 5 -29.08 22.79 -6.69
CA ILE A 5 -28.75 21.88 -7.80
C ILE A 5 -27.24 21.55 -7.78
N ALA A 6 -26.38 22.56 -7.55
CA ALA A 6 -24.94 22.37 -7.45
C ALA A 6 -24.58 21.48 -6.26
N THR A 7 -25.22 21.71 -5.09
CA THR A 7 -25.02 20.90 -3.89
C THR A 7 -25.47 19.45 -4.10
N LYS A 8 -26.60 19.23 -4.73
CA LYS A 8 -27.09 17.87 -5.08
C LYS A 8 -26.20 17.16 -6.08
N GLY A 9 -25.69 17.89 -7.09
CA GLY A 9 -24.72 17.35 -8.05
C GLY A 9 -23.41 16.95 -7.37
N PHE A 10 -22.86 17.81 -6.50
CA PHE A 10 -21.66 17.50 -5.71
C PHE A 10 -21.85 16.28 -4.81
N LEU A 11 -22.96 16.22 -4.06
CA LEU A 11 -23.27 15.07 -3.22
C LEU A 11 -23.45 13.78 -4.04
N GLY A 12 -24.03 13.87 -5.24
CA GLY A 12 -24.16 12.73 -6.15
C GLY A 12 -22.80 12.21 -6.63
N ILE A 13 -21.88 13.10 -6.99
CA ILE A 13 -20.50 12.71 -7.35
C ILE A 13 -19.79 12.06 -6.17
N VAL A 14 -19.86 12.66 -5.00
CA VAL A 14 -19.26 12.12 -3.77
C VAL A 14 -19.82 10.73 -3.46
N ALA A 15 -21.14 10.57 -3.48
CA ALA A 15 -21.80 9.29 -3.26
C ALA A 15 -21.40 8.24 -4.30
N GLY A 16 -21.28 8.62 -5.58
CA GLY A 16 -20.82 7.74 -6.66
C GLY A 16 -19.38 7.26 -6.44
N VAL A 17 -18.47 8.15 -6.05
CA VAL A 17 -17.10 7.80 -5.72
C VAL A 17 -17.06 6.85 -4.52
N PHE A 18 -17.81 7.14 -3.46
CA PHE A 18 -17.86 6.24 -2.28
C PHE A 18 -18.46 4.88 -2.63
N SER A 19 -19.49 4.82 -3.45
CA SER A 19 -20.09 3.56 -3.90
C SER A 19 -19.10 2.73 -4.73
N TYR A 20 -18.34 3.37 -5.61
CA TYR A 20 -17.28 2.71 -6.37
C TYR A 20 -16.17 2.20 -5.48
N LEU A 21 -15.70 3.02 -4.54
CA LEU A 21 -14.69 2.62 -3.53
C LEU A 21 -15.15 1.43 -2.70
N ALA A 22 -16.42 1.43 -2.27
CA ALA A 22 -17.01 0.30 -1.56
C ALA A 22 -17.03 -0.99 -2.41
N GLY A 23 -17.26 -0.86 -3.72
CA GLY A 23 -17.19 -1.98 -4.66
C GLY A 23 -15.78 -2.54 -4.88
N CYS A 24 -14.73 -1.74 -4.63
CA CYS A 24 -13.34 -2.19 -4.66
C CYS A 24 -12.91 -2.92 -3.38
N LEU A 25 -13.71 -2.86 -2.30
CA LEU A 25 -13.42 -3.56 -1.05
C LEU A 25 -13.64 -5.06 -1.24
N ASN A 26 -12.53 -5.76 -1.39
CA ASN A 26 -12.47 -7.21 -1.36
C ASN A 26 -11.59 -7.67 -0.20
N GLU A 27 -11.52 -8.97 0.03
CA GLU A 27 -10.74 -9.55 1.14
C GLU A 27 -9.28 -9.11 1.13
N ILE A 28 -8.67 -8.95 -0.05
CA ILE A 28 -7.26 -8.56 -0.19
C ILE A 28 -7.06 -7.10 0.25
N VAL A 29 -7.98 -6.21 -0.11
CA VAL A 29 -7.94 -4.80 0.32
C VAL A 29 -8.18 -4.68 1.83
N ILE A 30 -9.04 -5.52 2.40
CA ILE A 30 -9.27 -5.57 3.85
C ILE A 30 -8.00 -6.03 4.59
N ILE A 31 -7.30 -7.05 4.07
CA ILE A 31 -6.01 -7.50 4.61
C ILE A 31 -5.00 -6.36 4.60
N LEU A 32 -4.89 -5.63 3.48
CA LEU A 32 -4.01 -4.46 3.40
C LEU A 32 -4.36 -3.40 4.45
N ALA A 33 -5.65 -3.08 4.63
CA ALA A 33 -6.08 -2.10 5.63
C ALA A 33 -5.66 -2.51 7.05
N ILE A 34 -5.79 -3.80 7.38
CA ILE A 34 -5.33 -4.35 8.67
C ILE A 34 -3.81 -4.20 8.80
N LEU A 35 -3.04 -4.53 7.77
CA LEU A 35 -1.57 -4.40 7.79
C LEU A 35 -1.12 -2.95 7.95
N VAL A 36 -1.78 -2.00 7.30
CA VAL A 36 -1.51 -0.56 7.45
C VAL A 36 -1.71 -0.11 8.90
N ILE A 37 -2.78 -0.57 9.56
CA ILE A 37 -3.04 -0.26 10.97
C ILE A 37 -1.99 -0.91 11.86
N MET A 38 -1.65 -2.18 11.63
CA MET A 38 -0.61 -2.88 12.39
C MET A 38 0.76 -2.20 12.27
N ASP A 39 1.16 -1.83 11.05
CA ASP A 39 2.43 -1.14 10.85
C ASP A 39 2.47 0.22 11.56
N TYR A 40 1.37 0.96 11.53
CA TYR A 40 1.29 2.24 12.23
C TYR A 40 1.46 2.07 13.75
N ILE A 41 0.77 1.09 14.34
CA ILE A 41 0.87 0.78 15.78
C ILE A 41 2.30 0.35 16.14
N LEU A 42 2.90 -0.57 15.35
CA LEU A 42 4.26 -1.06 15.58
C LEU A 42 5.31 0.03 15.36
N GLY A 43 5.10 0.93 14.39
CA GLY A 43 5.98 2.08 14.17
C GLY A 43 6.01 3.02 15.37
N ILE A 44 4.86 3.32 15.98
CA ILE A 44 4.76 4.09 17.22
C ILE A 44 5.46 3.35 18.37
N ALA A 45 5.17 2.07 18.55
CA ALA A 45 5.81 1.25 19.59
C ALA A 45 7.33 1.24 19.46
N ALA A 46 7.85 1.12 18.24
CA ALA A 46 9.29 1.14 17.97
C ALA A 46 9.96 2.46 18.37
N VAL A 47 9.28 3.60 18.18
CA VAL A 47 9.79 4.91 18.63
C VAL A 47 9.91 4.98 20.16
N PHE A 48 8.86 4.56 20.87
CA PHE A 48 8.87 4.55 22.34
C PHE A 48 9.92 3.59 22.92
N MET A 49 10.02 2.38 22.37
CA MET A 49 10.99 1.40 22.87
C MET A 49 12.45 1.77 22.59
N GLN A 50 12.72 2.58 21.58
CA GLN A 50 14.06 3.12 21.29
C GLN A 50 14.38 4.41 22.06
N ASN A 51 13.51 4.85 22.98
CA ASN A 51 13.65 6.13 23.68
C ASN A 51 13.84 7.34 22.74
N LYS A 52 13.29 7.28 21.52
CA LYS A 52 13.31 8.39 20.59
C LYS A 52 12.16 9.36 20.88
N GLN A 53 12.37 10.63 20.58
CA GLN A 53 11.28 11.60 20.68
C GLN A 53 10.23 11.30 19.60
N PHE A 54 8.97 11.25 20.01
CA PHE A 54 7.85 11.09 19.09
C PHE A 54 7.60 12.41 18.35
N ASP A 55 7.74 12.38 17.02
CA ASP A 55 7.40 13.50 16.15
C ASP A 55 6.02 13.27 15.53
N GLY A 56 5.01 13.97 16.03
CA GLY A 56 3.64 13.89 15.55
C GLY A 56 3.49 14.32 14.09
N ASN A 57 4.30 15.28 13.60
CA ASN A 57 4.25 15.73 12.21
C ASN A 57 4.76 14.64 11.27
N LEU A 58 5.83 13.95 11.67
CA LEU A 58 6.38 12.83 10.90
C LEU A 58 5.38 11.66 10.85
N ALA A 59 4.76 11.34 11.99
CA ALA A 59 3.72 10.31 12.09
C ALA A 59 2.51 10.64 11.21
N LEU A 60 2.03 11.89 11.25
CA LEU A 60 0.91 12.36 10.42
C LEU A 60 1.26 12.29 8.92
N LYS A 61 2.46 12.71 8.53
CA LYS A 61 2.95 12.62 7.15
C LYS A 61 3.00 11.16 6.67
N GLY A 62 3.41 10.24 7.53
CA GLY A 62 3.38 8.80 7.24
C GLY A 62 1.96 8.27 7.05
N ALA A 63 1.03 8.64 7.94
CA ALA A 63 -0.37 8.26 7.83
C ALA A 63 -1.02 8.80 6.55
N PHE A 64 -0.73 10.05 6.19
CA PHE A 64 -1.23 10.66 4.95
C PHE A 64 -0.74 9.92 3.70
N LYS A 65 0.55 9.56 3.64
CA LYS A 65 1.10 8.74 2.53
C LYS A 65 0.35 7.41 2.39
N LYS A 66 0.04 6.75 3.50
CA LYS A 66 -0.72 5.49 3.49
C LYS A 66 -2.18 5.67 3.09
N ALA A 67 -2.80 6.78 3.47
CA ALA A 67 -4.13 7.12 2.98
C ALA A 67 -4.18 7.26 1.44
N LEU A 68 -3.07 7.68 0.81
CA LEU A 68 -2.97 7.76 -0.65
C LEU A 68 -2.95 6.38 -1.34
N TYR A 69 -2.72 5.28 -0.62
CA TYR A 69 -2.84 3.92 -1.17
C TYR A 69 -4.22 3.66 -1.77
N ALA A 70 -5.27 4.24 -1.17
CA ALA A 70 -6.62 4.13 -1.70
C ALA A 70 -6.72 4.61 -3.15
N PHE A 71 -6.04 5.71 -3.50
CA PHE A 71 -6.04 6.23 -4.87
C PHE A 71 -5.33 5.29 -5.84
N VAL A 72 -4.20 4.70 -5.43
CA VAL A 72 -3.44 3.78 -6.29
C VAL A 72 -4.24 2.49 -6.53
N ILE A 73 -4.93 1.99 -5.50
CA ILE A 73 -5.82 0.82 -5.61
C ILE A 73 -6.96 1.13 -6.57
N VAL A 74 -7.63 2.28 -6.41
CA VAL A 74 -8.72 2.70 -7.30
C VAL A 74 -8.22 2.80 -8.74
N LEU A 75 -7.05 3.39 -8.98
CA LEU A 75 -6.45 3.45 -10.33
C LEU A 75 -6.22 2.06 -10.92
N GLY A 76 -5.76 1.10 -10.11
CA GLY A 76 -5.60 -0.29 -10.54
C GLY A 76 -6.93 -0.91 -10.99
N TYR A 77 -7.98 -0.80 -10.17
CA TYR A 77 -9.32 -1.31 -10.53
C TYR A 77 -9.97 -0.57 -11.69
N MET A 78 -9.75 0.74 -11.82
CA MET A 78 -10.19 1.51 -12.99
C MET A 78 -9.47 1.04 -14.26
N GLY A 79 -8.18 0.74 -14.17
CA GLY A 79 -7.42 0.15 -15.27
C GLY A 79 -8.00 -1.19 -15.72
N ASP A 80 -8.32 -2.07 -14.76
CA ASP A 80 -8.98 -3.35 -15.05
C ASP A 80 -10.32 -3.14 -15.75
N TYR A 81 -11.14 -2.20 -15.26
CA TYR A 81 -12.41 -1.88 -15.88
C TYR A 81 -12.26 -1.43 -17.34
N LEU A 82 -11.28 -0.54 -17.61
CA LEU A 82 -11.03 -0.06 -18.97
C LEU A 82 -10.56 -1.20 -19.89
N ILE A 83 -9.68 -2.07 -19.41
CA ILE A 83 -9.16 -3.21 -20.20
C ILE A 83 -10.33 -4.15 -20.56
N ILE A 84 -11.17 -4.49 -19.58
CA ILE A 84 -12.32 -5.38 -19.81
C ILE A 84 -13.31 -4.75 -20.79
N TYR A 85 -13.64 -3.48 -20.59
CA TYR A 85 -14.55 -2.75 -21.48
C TYR A 85 -14.06 -2.73 -22.94
N MET A 86 -12.77 -2.48 -23.14
CA MET A 86 -12.17 -2.50 -24.47
C MET A 86 -12.17 -3.91 -25.08
N ALA A 87 -11.83 -4.92 -24.30
CA ALA A 87 -11.79 -6.31 -24.75
C ALA A 87 -13.18 -6.80 -25.18
N GLU A 88 -14.23 -6.49 -24.42
CA GLU A 88 -15.62 -6.78 -24.76
C GLU A 88 -16.04 -6.12 -26.09
N GLY A 89 -15.59 -4.88 -26.33
CA GLY A 89 -15.82 -4.18 -27.60
C GLY A 89 -15.20 -4.87 -28.81
N PHE A 90 -14.17 -5.66 -28.61
CA PHE A 90 -13.52 -6.49 -29.64
C PHE A 90 -13.99 -7.95 -29.64
N GLY A 91 -14.99 -8.31 -28.84
CA GLY A 91 -15.49 -9.67 -28.72
C GLY A 91 -14.58 -10.62 -27.94
N VAL A 92 -13.61 -10.09 -27.19
CA VAL A 92 -12.67 -10.87 -26.36
C VAL A 92 -13.18 -10.93 -24.93
N VAL A 93 -13.34 -12.14 -24.39
CA VAL A 93 -13.72 -12.37 -23.00
C VAL A 93 -12.46 -12.56 -22.15
N ILE A 94 -12.24 -11.67 -21.19
CA ILE A 94 -11.16 -11.80 -20.21
C ILE A 94 -11.73 -12.48 -18.95
N PRO A 95 -11.24 -13.69 -18.58
CA PRO A 95 -11.81 -14.45 -17.47
C PRO A 95 -11.46 -13.90 -16.09
N VAL A 96 -10.46 -13.01 -15.99
CA VAL A 96 -9.98 -12.42 -14.72
C VAL A 96 -10.39 -10.95 -14.67
N LYS A 97 -11.17 -10.60 -13.65
CA LYS A 97 -11.82 -9.27 -13.56
C LYS A 97 -11.02 -8.17 -12.85
N ALA A 98 -9.86 -8.49 -12.25
CA ALA A 98 -9.14 -7.54 -11.40
C ALA A 98 -7.64 -7.84 -11.29
N ILE A 99 -6.94 -7.87 -12.42
CA ILE A 99 -5.51 -8.22 -12.44
C ILE A 99 -4.65 -7.08 -11.87
N LEU A 100 -4.86 -5.85 -12.37
CA LEU A 100 -4.08 -4.69 -11.97
C LEU A 100 -4.41 -4.26 -10.53
N GLY A 101 -5.70 -4.23 -10.17
CA GLY A 101 -6.14 -3.90 -8.82
C GLY A 101 -5.57 -4.85 -7.78
N ILE A 102 -5.59 -6.16 -8.06
CA ILE A 102 -5.00 -7.18 -7.18
C ILE A 102 -3.47 -7.04 -7.15
N ALA A 103 -2.80 -6.88 -8.28
CA ALA A 103 -1.34 -6.76 -8.35
C ALA A 103 -0.84 -5.56 -7.54
N VAL A 104 -1.47 -4.40 -7.69
CA VAL A 104 -1.19 -3.18 -6.91
C VAL A 104 -1.40 -3.45 -5.42
N THR A 105 -2.52 -4.06 -5.05
CA THR A 105 -2.83 -4.34 -3.64
C THR A 105 -1.82 -5.30 -3.03
N LEU A 106 -1.41 -6.36 -3.74
CA LEU A 106 -0.38 -7.30 -3.29
C LEU A 106 0.99 -6.62 -3.14
N TYR A 107 1.36 -5.71 -4.04
CA TYR A 107 2.57 -4.91 -3.90
C TYR A 107 2.55 -4.08 -2.61
N LEU A 108 1.44 -3.42 -2.33
CA LEU A 108 1.27 -2.63 -1.10
C LEU A 108 1.29 -3.52 0.16
N ILE A 109 0.69 -4.72 0.12
CA ILE A 109 0.78 -5.73 1.19
C ILE A 109 2.24 -6.12 1.45
N GLY A 110 3.02 -6.34 0.40
CA GLY A 110 4.45 -6.62 0.52
C GLY A 110 5.21 -5.48 1.20
N THR A 111 4.92 -4.24 0.81
CA THR A 111 5.51 -3.02 1.39
C THR A 111 5.19 -2.88 2.88
N GLU A 112 3.92 -3.07 3.27
CA GLU A 112 3.52 -3.01 4.67
C GLU A 112 4.10 -4.18 5.49
N GLY A 113 4.10 -5.39 4.93
CA GLY A 113 4.71 -6.57 5.56
C GLY A 113 6.20 -6.37 5.84
N PHE A 114 6.94 -5.79 4.89
CA PHE A 114 8.33 -5.38 5.10
C PHE A 114 8.48 -4.39 6.26
N SER A 115 7.67 -3.33 6.28
CA SER A 115 7.71 -2.32 7.33
C SER A 115 7.38 -2.90 8.71
N ILE A 116 6.36 -3.77 8.79
CA ILE A 116 5.98 -4.49 10.00
C ILE A 116 7.15 -5.34 10.52
N CYS A 117 7.78 -6.16 9.65
CA CYS A 117 8.93 -6.98 10.03
C CYS A 117 10.07 -6.14 10.59
N ARG A 118 10.39 -5.02 9.93
CA ARG A 118 11.41 -4.08 10.40
C ARG A 118 11.06 -3.51 11.77
N ASN A 119 9.82 -3.08 11.98
CA ASN A 119 9.38 -2.53 13.26
C ASN A 119 9.40 -3.59 14.36
N LEU A 120 9.01 -4.84 14.08
CA LEU A 120 9.12 -5.96 15.02
C LEU A 120 10.56 -6.21 15.47
N ILE A 121 11.51 -6.20 14.53
CA ILE A 121 12.93 -6.34 14.83
C ILE A 121 13.42 -5.20 15.72
N LEU A 122 12.99 -3.97 15.43
CA LEU A 122 13.37 -2.78 16.22
C LEU A 122 12.84 -2.82 17.66
N VAL A 123 11.71 -3.47 17.90
CA VAL A 123 11.16 -3.68 19.25
C VAL A 123 11.69 -4.98 19.92
N GLY A 124 12.62 -5.69 19.27
CA GLY A 124 13.25 -6.88 19.84
C GLY A 124 12.46 -8.18 19.67
N VAL A 125 11.40 -8.19 18.87
CA VAL A 125 10.66 -9.41 18.55
C VAL A 125 11.45 -10.24 17.54
N PRO A 126 11.75 -11.52 17.81
CA PRO A 126 12.48 -12.37 16.88
C PRO A 126 11.62 -12.67 15.64
N VAL A 127 12.08 -12.21 14.48
CA VAL A 127 11.47 -12.53 13.18
C VAL A 127 12.24 -13.68 12.56
N PRO A 128 11.59 -14.81 12.18
CA PRO A 128 12.26 -15.93 11.51
C PRO A 128 12.93 -15.48 10.20
N GLU A 129 14.10 -16.01 9.91
CA GLU A 129 14.88 -15.58 8.72
C GLU A 129 14.14 -15.77 7.41
N TRP A 130 13.41 -16.89 7.26
CA TRP A 130 12.65 -17.17 6.05
C TRP A 130 11.54 -16.14 5.83
N PHE A 131 10.90 -15.67 6.93
CA PHE A 131 9.85 -14.68 6.88
C PHE A 131 10.43 -13.29 6.55
N GLY A 132 11.56 -12.93 7.17
CA GLY A 132 12.27 -11.71 6.84
C GLY A 132 12.72 -11.68 5.38
N LYS A 133 13.28 -12.78 4.86
CA LYS A 133 13.70 -12.91 3.46
C LYS A 133 12.53 -12.79 2.49
N PHE A 134 11.36 -13.34 2.84
CA PHE A 134 10.16 -13.22 2.02
C PHE A 134 9.75 -11.76 1.80
N PHE A 135 9.98 -10.90 2.80
CA PHE A 135 9.73 -9.46 2.71
C PHE A 135 10.97 -8.63 2.33
N GLY A 136 12.01 -9.24 1.79
CA GLY A 136 13.20 -8.53 1.32
C GLY A 136 14.19 -8.10 2.41
N LEU A 137 14.05 -8.62 3.63
CA LEU A 137 14.99 -8.39 4.71
C LEU A 137 16.13 -9.42 4.67
N VAL A 138 17.37 -8.96 4.54
CA VAL A 138 18.56 -9.82 4.55
C VAL A 138 19.40 -9.51 5.79
N LYS A 139 19.99 -10.53 6.41
CA LYS A 139 20.95 -10.33 7.49
C LYS A 139 22.32 -9.94 6.92
N ASP A 140 22.93 -8.93 7.51
CA ASP A 140 24.33 -8.59 7.27
C ASP A 140 25.29 -9.57 7.98
N HIS A 141 26.60 -9.39 7.80
CA HIS A 141 27.61 -10.21 8.46
C HIS A 141 27.60 -10.10 10.00
N SER A 142 26.97 -9.08 10.56
CA SER A 142 26.81 -8.92 12.02
C SER A 142 25.55 -9.58 12.56
N GLY A 143 24.76 -10.24 11.70
CA GLY A 143 23.49 -10.87 12.04
C GLY A 143 22.31 -9.90 12.19
N LYS A 144 22.50 -8.63 11.82
CA LYS A 144 21.42 -7.64 11.79
C LYS A 144 20.69 -7.66 10.46
N PHE A 145 19.37 -7.53 10.51
CA PHE A 145 18.57 -7.38 9.29
C PHE A 145 18.80 -6.00 8.65
N VAL A 146 19.15 -6.02 7.38
CA VAL A 146 19.28 -4.82 6.53
C VAL A 146 18.37 -4.96 5.32
N THR A 147 17.92 -3.83 4.79
CA THR A 147 17.30 -3.79 3.46
C THR A 147 18.32 -4.18 2.42
N VAL A 148 17.92 -5.00 1.45
CA VAL A 148 18.74 -5.17 0.24
C VAL A 148 18.90 -3.78 -0.38
N PRO A 149 20.11 -3.26 -0.58
CA PRO A 149 20.28 -2.01 -1.31
C PRO A 149 19.66 -2.20 -2.69
N GLU A 150 18.77 -1.30 -3.05
CA GLU A 150 18.37 -1.14 -4.45
C GLU A 150 19.68 -0.90 -5.22
N LYS A 151 19.98 -1.73 -6.21
CA LYS A 151 21.12 -1.47 -7.10
C LYS A 151 20.83 -0.14 -7.76
N ASP A 152 21.57 0.88 -7.37
CA ASP A 152 21.66 2.10 -8.15
C ASP A 152 22.31 1.71 -9.49
N ASP A 153 21.49 1.52 -10.52
CA ASP A 153 21.93 1.31 -11.91
C ASP A 153 22.44 2.62 -12.53
N ASP A 154 22.92 3.55 -11.71
CA ASP A 154 23.55 4.79 -12.13
C ASP A 154 25.06 4.72 -11.92
N ASN A 155 25.78 4.03 -12.80
CA ASN A 155 27.16 4.39 -13.16
C ASN A 155 27.73 3.46 -14.25
N GLU A 156 27.27 3.62 -15.46
CA GLU A 156 28.05 3.24 -16.63
C GLU A 156 27.87 4.26 -17.77
N SER A 157 28.39 5.47 -17.51
CA SER A 157 28.67 6.40 -18.59
C SER A 157 29.79 7.36 -18.16
N ASP A 158 31.03 6.82 -18.09
CA ASP A 158 32.24 7.60 -18.27
C ASP A 158 33.44 6.64 -18.36
N LYS A 159 33.70 6.19 -19.61
CA LYS A 159 35.05 5.93 -20.13
C LYS A 159 35.01 5.87 -21.65
#